data_eca8f79211fd82096e0a2e392083768a
#
_entry.id   eca8f79211fd82096e0a2e392083768a
#
_cell.length_a   1.000
_cell.length_b   1.000
_cell.length_c   1.000
_cell.angle_alpha   90.00
_cell.angle_beta   90.00
_cell.angle_gamma   90.00
#
_symmetry.space_group_name_H-M   'P 1'
#
loop_
_entity.id
_entity.type
_entity.pdbx_description
1 polymer ?
#
loop_
_entity_poly.entity_id
_entity_poly.type
_entity_poly.pdbx_seq_one_letter_code
_entity_poly.pdbx_strand_id
1 'polypeptide(L)'
;MLAERRLHVDFAAPAPEFEMPGVTVRARTERSLELAFDPTHIPTPRLIASIATQHAVEDIHVDEPAIEEVITRFYALHDAHEA
;
A
#
# COMPACT_ATOMS: atom_id res chain seq x y z
N MET A 1 -5.71 -12.19 -12.28
CA MET A 1 -6.16 -11.35 -11.18
C MET A 1 -5.00 -10.47 -10.71
N LEU A 2 -5.27 -9.19 -10.60
CA LEU A 2 -4.23 -8.25 -10.17
C LEU A 2 -4.12 -8.25 -8.66
N ALA A 3 -2.93 -8.52 -8.16
CA ALA A 3 -2.63 -8.44 -6.75
C ALA A 3 -2.03 -7.06 -6.48
N GLU A 4 -2.89 -6.05 -6.41
CA GLU A 4 -2.46 -4.71 -6.10
C GLU A 4 -2.35 -4.53 -4.60
N ARG A 5 -1.26 -3.96 -4.17
CA ARG A 5 -1.03 -3.63 -2.77
C ARG A 5 -0.83 -2.14 -2.64
N ARG A 6 -1.30 -1.57 -1.55
CA ARG A 6 -1.14 -0.14 -1.30
C ARG A 6 -0.21 0.12 -0.15
N LEU A 7 0.55 1.19 -0.30
CA LEU A 7 1.51 1.63 0.69
C LEU A 7 1.25 3.09 1.01
N HIS A 8 1.01 3.38 2.28
CA HIS A 8 0.86 4.74 2.74
C HIS A 8 2.13 5.15 3.48
N VAL A 9 2.76 6.21 3.02
CA VAL A 9 4.04 6.67 3.57
C VAL A 9 3.88 8.07 4.12
N ASP A 10 4.21 8.24 5.39
CA ASP A 10 4.27 9.56 6.02
C ASP A 10 5.73 9.99 6.13
N PHE A 11 6.01 11.22 5.71
CA PHE A 11 7.36 11.75 5.69
C PHE A 11 7.56 12.77 6.81
N ALA A 12 8.79 12.83 7.32
CA ALA A 12 9.18 13.85 8.30
C ALA A 12 9.35 15.22 7.66
N ALA A 13 9.36 15.28 6.34
CA ALA A 13 9.52 16.50 5.54
C ALA A 13 8.42 16.53 4.48
N PRO A 14 8.29 17.59 3.70
CA PRO A 14 7.32 17.61 2.61
C PRO A 14 7.48 16.41 1.69
N ALA A 15 6.35 15.84 1.24
CA ALA A 15 6.35 14.64 0.42
C ALA A 15 7.14 14.90 -0.87
N PRO A 16 8.09 14.03 -1.22
CA PRO A 16 8.89 14.20 -2.43
C PRO A 16 8.08 13.85 -3.68
N GLU A 17 8.59 14.29 -4.82
CA GLU A 17 8.09 13.77 -6.08
C GLU A 17 8.64 12.34 -6.21
N PHE A 18 7.73 11.38 -6.29
CA PHE A 18 8.12 9.99 -6.33
C PHE A 18 7.75 9.38 -7.66
N GLU A 19 8.72 8.76 -8.31
CA GLU A 19 8.50 8.08 -9.57
C GLU A 19 9.34 6.82 -9.59
N MET A 20 8.70 5.68 -9.81
CA MET A 20 9.38 4.40 -9.85
C MET A 20 8.62 3.47 -10.79
N PRO A 21 9.32 2.74 -11.69
CA PRO A 21 8.66 1.79 -12.57
C PRO A 21 7.87 0.76 -11.77
N GLY A 22 6.62 0.54 -12.16
CA GLY A 22 5.76 -0.42 -11.49
C GLY A 22 5.04 0.11 -10.26
N VAL A 23 5.26 1.37 -9.91
CA VAL A 23 4.60 2.00 -8.76
C VAL A 23 3.78 3.19 -9.25
N THR A 24 2.53 3.26 -8.80
CA THR A 24 1.63 4.36 -9.14
C THR A 24 1.35 5.20 -7.90
N VAL A 25 1.49 6.52 -8.01
CA VAL A 25 1.10 7.43 -6.93
C VAL A 25 -0.40 7.65 -7.03
N ARG A 26 -1.15 7.17 -6.03
CA ARG A 26 -2.60 7.26 -6.02
C ARG A 26 -3.09 8.54 -5.36
N ALA A 27 -2.38 9.00 -4.35
CA ALA A 27 -2.72 10.22 -3.65
C ALA A 27 -1.48 10.85 -3.08
N ARG A 28 -1.50 12.15 -2.92
CA ARG A 28 -0.40 12.91 -2.37
C ARG A 28 -0.93 14.02 -1.49
N THR A 29 -0.39 14.13 -0.29
CA THR A 29 -0.67 15.25 0.59
C THR A 29 0.63 15.99 0.84
N GLU A 30 0.60 17.00 1.70
CA GLU A 30 1.79 17.79 2.01
C GLU A 30 2.95 16.93 2.53
N ARG A 31 2.65 15.90 3.34
CA ARG A 31 3.67 15.06 3.96
C ARG A 31 3.46 13.58 3.78
N SER A 32 2.58 13.17 2.87
CA SER A 32 2.36 11.75 2.68
C SER A 32 2.14 11.40 1.22
N LEU A 33 2.38 10.13 0.92
CA LEU A 33 2.10 9.55 -0.39
C LEU A 33 1.32 8.26 -0.19
N GLU A 34 0.37 8.02 -1.07
CA GLU A 34 -0.29 6.73 -1.16
C GLU A 34 0.09 6.11 -2.49
N LEU A 35 0.73 4.96 -2.43
CA LEU A 35 1.28 4.27 -3.58
C LEU A 35 0.54 2.97 -3.83
N ALA A 36 0.41 2.59 -5.10
CA ALA A 36 -0.12 1.30 -5.49
C ALA A 36 0.94 0.57 -6.29
N PHE A 37 1.11 -0.72 -6.04
CA PHE A 37 2.11 -1.51 -6.72
C PHE A 37 1.71 -2.98 -6.75
N ASP A 38 2.35 -3.73 -7.65
CA ASP A 38 2.15 -5.17 -7.75
C ASP A 38 3.28 -5.87 -6.99
N PRO A 39 2.99 -6.56 -5.87
CA PRO A 39 4.05 -7.19 -5.08
C PRO A 39 4.72 -8.35 -5.79
N THR A 40 4.18 -8.84 -6.90
CA THR A 40 4.85 -9.85 -7.70
C THR A 40 5.97 -9.26 -8.56
N HIS A 41 5.89 -7.97 -8.88
CA HIS A 41 6.94 -7.26 -9.59
C HIS A 41 7.93 -6.61 -8.65
N ILE A 42 7.43 -6.02 -7.57
CA ILE A 42 8.27 -5.33 -6.61
C ILE A 42 7.94 -5.88 -5.23
N PRO A 43 8.83 -6.68 -4.62
CA PRO A 43 8.60 -7.16 -3.26
C PRO A 43 8.40 -6.00 -2.29
N THR A 44 7.39 -6.11 -1.44
CA THR A 44 7.05 -5.05 -0.48
C THR A 44 8.26 -4.58 0.33
N PRO A 45 9.07 -5.48 0.92
CA PRO A 45 10.23 -5.03 1.69
C PRO A 45 11.24 -4.23 0.86
N ARG A 46 11.38 -4.58 -0.41
CA ARG A 46 12.30 -3.85 -1.30
C ARG A 46 11.81 -2.43 -1.56
N LEU A 47 10.52 -2.27 -1.80
CA LEU A 47 9.94 -0.94 -2.01
C LEU A 47 10.08 -0.09 -0.74
N ILE A 48 9.78 -0.66 0.41
CA ILE A 48 9.92 0.04 1.68
C ILE A 48 11.37 0.48 1.92
N ALA A 49 12.31 -0.43 1.68
CA ALA A 49 13.72 -0.12 1.85
C ALA A 49 14.19 0.99 0.91
N SER A 50 13.73 0.96 -0.34
CA SER A 50 14.08 1.99 -1.31
C SER A 50 13.60 3.36 -0.86
N ILE A 51 12.36 3.45 -0.41
CA ILE A 51 11.79 4.72 0.05
C ILE A 51 12.51 5.21 1.31
N ALA A 52 12.72 4.32 2.27
CA ALA A 52 13.34 4.68 3.54
C ALA A 52 14.80 5.10 3.37
N THR A 53 15.48 4.58 2.36
CA THR A 53 16.87 4.92 2.10
C THR A 53 16.99 6.29 1.44
N GLN A 54 16.03 6.65 0.59
CA GLN A 54 16.12 7.88 -0.21
C GLN A 54 15.43 9.07 0.44
N HIS A 55 14.53 8.84 1.39
CA HIS A 55 13.71 9.91 1.95
C HIS A 55 13.60 9.76 3.46
N ALA A 56 13.30 10.88 4.13
CA ALA A 56 13.11 10.90 5.58
C ALA A 56 11.68 10.43 5.88
N VAL A 57 11.52 9.15 6.14
CA VAL A 57 10.24 8.52 6.40
C VAL A 57 9.94 8.55 7.90
N GLU A 58 8.72 8.95 8.24
CA GLU A 58 8.26 8.96 9.63
C GLU A 58 7.47 7.70 9.95
N ASP A 59 6.62 7.25 9.02
CA ASP A 59 5.81 6.06 9.23
C ASP A 59 5.42 5.45 7.88
N ILE A 60 5.17 4.15 7.89
CA ILE A 60 4.74 3.41 6.71
C ILE A 60 3.62 2.44 7.11
N HIS A 61 2.54 2.45 6.37
CA HIS A 61 1.45 1.49 6.53
C HIS A 61 1.25 0.72 5.23
N VAL A 62 1.16 -0.60 5.35
CA VAL A 62 0.86 -1.46 4.21
C VAL A 62 -0.62 -1.82 4.27
N ASP A 63 -1.31 -1.57 3.18
CA ASP A 63 -2.73 -1.86 3.07
C ASP A 63 -2.94 -2.88 1.95
N GLU A 64 -3.68 -3.92 2.25
CA GLU A 64 -3.96 -4.99 1.31
C GLU A 64 -5.46 -5.07 1.03
N PRO A 65 -5.98 -4.25 0.11
CA PRO A 65 -7.41 -4.23 -0.18
C PRO A 65 -7.98 -5.60 -0.55
N ALA A 66 -7.18 -6.43 -1.20
CA ALA A 66 -7.62 -7.76 -1.59
C ALA A 66 -7.94 -8.63 -0.37
N ILE A 67 -7.21 -8.46 0.71
CA ILE A 67 -7.46 -9.21 1.94
C ILE A 67 -8.77 -8.77 2.59
N GLU A 68 -9.04 -7.49 2.62
CA GLU A 68 -10.28 -6.97 3.15
C GLU A 68 -11.48 -7.51 2.36
N GLU A 69 -11.37 -7.56 1.06
CA GLU A 69 -12.41 -8.08 0.21
C GLU A 69 -12.67 -9.57 0.50
N VAL A 70 -11.62 -10.34 0.66
CA VAL A 70 -11.73 -11.75 0.99
C VAL A 70 -12.38 -11.94 2.36
N ILE A 71 -11.98 -11.17 3.34
CA ILE A 71 -12.54 -11.23 4.69
C ILE A 71 -14.02 -10.89 4.67
N THR A 72 -14.40 -9.88 3.92
CA THR A 72 -15.80 -9.50 3.80
C THR A 72 -16.63 -10.62 3.22
N ARG A 73 -16.15 -11.30 2.19
CA ARG A 73 -16.85 -12.45 1.63
C ARG A 73 -16.97 -13.58 2.63
N PHE A 74 -15.91 -13.82 3.38
CA PHE A 74 -15.89 -14.87 4.37
C PHE A 74 -16.93 -14.63 5.46
N TYR A 75 -17.02 -13.40 5.95
CA TYR A 75 -18.02 -13.04 6.96
C TYR A 75 -19.43 -13.16 6.41
N ALA A 76 -19.65 -12.75 5.19
CA ALA A 76 -20.97 -12.85 4.56
C ALA A 76 -21.42 -14.32 4.48
N LEU A 77 -20.50 -15.22 4.11
CA LEU A 77 -20.80 -16.64 4.05
C LEU A 77 -21.07 -17.23 5.43
N HIS A 78 -20.32 -16.82 6.41
CA HIS A 78 -20.52 -17.27 7.79
C HIS A 78 -21.82 -16.79 8.37
N ASP A 79 -22.19 -15.54 8.13
CA ASP A 79 -23.44 -14.99 8.61
C ASP A 79 -24.62 -15.76 7.98
N ALA A 80 -24.54 -16.04 6.70
CA ALA A 80 -25.57 -16.80 6.04
C ALA A 80 -25.64 -18.23 6.58
N HIS A 81 -24.53 -18.79 6.95
CA HIS A 81 -24.46 -20.13 7.50
C HIS A 81 -25.03 -20.22 8.90
N GLU A 82 -24.80 -19.23 9.69
CA GLU A 82 -25.29 -19.21 11.07
C GLU A 82 -26.77 -18.86 11.18
N ALA A 83 -27.25 -18.17 10.19
CA ALA A 83 -28.65 -17.82 10.17
C ALA A 83 -29.49 -19.04 9.78
#